data_392992a27d81e056f233b42b0196382b
#
_entry.id   392992a27d81e056f233b42b0196382b
#
_cell.length_a   1.000
_cell.length_b   1.000
_cell.length_c   1.000
_cell.angle_alpha   90.00
_cell.angle_beta   90.00
_cell.angle_gamma   90.00
#
_symmetry.space_group_name_H-M   'P 1'
#
loop_
_entity.id
_entity.type
_entity.pdbx_description
1 polymer ?
#
loop_
_entity_poly.entity_id
_entity_poly.type
_entity_poly.pdbx_seq_one_letter_code
_entity_poly.pdbx_strand_id
1 'polypeptide(L)'
;YEICACLVGSEMCIRDSMKKYVKIALLVIVALIFIGTFVFLYQKSQPKASVYTILNAEITDLKKTTVATGKIEPRDEILIKPQISGIIDEVYKEAGQKIKKGEVIAKVKVIPELGQLNSAESRVRLAEINARQGETDFARMKKLFESKLISSEEYEKSEVAVKQAREELQTAKDNLEIVKEGITKNKASFSSTLIRSTIDGLILDVPVKAGNSVIMSNTFNDGTTIATVANMNDLIFRGNIDETEVGRIHEGMPVKITLGALQNMEFDAQLEYISPKGVEENGANQFEIKAAITVPDSITIRSGYSANAEIVLARASKVLAVPESTVEFKNDSTFVYVLTCLLYTSPSPRDMRRSR
;
A
#
# COMPACT_ATOMS: atom_id res chain seq x y z
N TYR A 1 28.93 111.75 37.30
CA TYR A 1 27.76 111.40 38.10
C TYR A 1 27.82 109.90 38.36
N GLU A 2 28.13 109.60 39.57
CA GLU A 2 28.21 108.26 40.17
C GLU A 2 26.83 107.70 40.32
N ILE A 3 26.83 106.37 40.51
CA ILE A 3 25.88 105.39 41.03
C ILE A 3 25.42 104.45 39.97
N CYS A 4 25.99 103.25 40.05
CA CYS A 4 25.33 101.97 39.86
C CYS A 4 26.36 100.87 39.53
N ALA A 5 27.17 100.46 40.47
CA ALA A 5 28.08 99.34 40.36
C ALA A 5 27.98 98.41 41.54
N CYS A 6 26.76 97.93 41.93
CA CYS A 6 26.65 96.99 43.11
C CYS A 6 25.54 95.94 42.98
N LEU A 7 25.06 95.54 41.82
CA LEU A 7 23.98 94.51 41.75
C LEU A 7 24.23 93.34 40.74
N VAL A 8 25.48 93.16 40.25
CA VAL A 8 25.76 92.08 39.35
C VAL A 8 26.58 90.89 39.96
N GLY A 9 26.96 91.02 41.32
CA GLY A 9 27.82 90.01 41.98
C GLY A 9 27.13 88.82 42.64
N SER A 10 25.80 88.85 42.87
CA SER A 10 25.14 87.81 43.72
C SER A 10 24.44 86.69 42.91
N GLU A 11 24.14 86.88 41.68
CA GLU A 11 23.47 85.79 40.85
C GLU A 11 24.45 84.74 40.28
N MET A 12 25.71 85.05 40.12
CA MET A 12 26.68 84.13 39.50
C MET A 12 27.23 83.06 40.49
N CYS A 13 27.18 83.28 41.77
CA CYS A 13 27.60 82.30 42.80
C CYS A 13 26.57 81.20 43.11
N ILE A 14 25.27 81.48 42.93
CA ILE A 14 24.22 80.49 43.25
C ILE A 14 24.04 79.51 42.06
N ARG A 15 24.32 79.91 40.82
CA ARG A 15 24.17 79.04 39.65
C ARG A 15 25.29 78.00 39.49
N ASP A 16 26.49 78.25 39.97
CA ASP A 16 27.58 77.28 39.92
C ASP A 16 27.52 76.24 41.08
N SER A 17 26.96 76.59 42.20
CA SER A 17 26.69 75.65 43.33
C SER A 17 25.61 74.62 42.92
N MET A 18 24.48 75.09 42.31
CA MET A 18 23.45 74.18 41.90
C MET A 18 23.89 73.17 40.81
N LYS A 19 24.76 73.59 39.87
CA LYS A 19 25.30 72.69 38.87
C LYS A 19 26.20 71.58 39.44
N LYS A 20 26.89 71.85 40.57
CA LYS A 20 27.69 70.82 41.25
C LYS A 20 26.85 69.79 41.99
N TYR A 21 25.76 70.21 42.64
CA TYR A 21 24.82 69.31 43.31
C TYR A 21 24.02 68.46 42.31
N VAL A 22 23.61 69.00 41.14
CA VAL A 22 22.93 68.27 40.07
C VAL A 22 23.89 67.22 39.52
N LYS A 23 25.17 67.53 39.28
CA LYS A 23 26.15 66.51 38.78
C LYS A 23 26.40 65.42 39.81
N ILE A 24 26.48 65.77 41.08
CA ILE A 24 26.64 64.76 42.14
C ILE A 24 25.37 63.92 42.28
N ALA A 25 24.15 64.46 42.19
CA ALA A 25 22.89 63.74 42.19
C ALA A 25 22.79 62.76 40.99
N LEU A 26 23.19 63.21 39.80
CA LEU A 26 23.21 62.38 38.59
C LEU A 26 24.20 61.23 38.73
N LEU A 27 25.39 61.45 39.33
CA LEU A 27 26.41 60.44 39.57
C LEU A 27 25.92 59.39 40.60
N VAL A 28 25.21 59.82 41.66
CA VAL A 28 24.60 58.94 42.66
C VAL A 28 23.51 58.08 41.99
N ILE A 29 22.66 58.66 41.13
CA ILE A 29 21.61 57.90 40.42
C ILE A 29 22.25 56.84 39.48
N VAL A 30 23.29 57.20 38.72
CA VAL A 30 24.01 56.23 37.88
C VAL A 30 24.64 55.12 38.71
N ALA A 31 25.26 55.46 39.85
CA ALA A 31 25.82 54.45 40.78
C ALA A 31 24.75 53.52 41.35
N LEU A 32 23.58 54.03 41.72
CA LEU A 32 22.44 53.22 42.17
C LEU A 32 21.91 52.29 41.08
N ILE A 33 21.79 52.77 39.84
CA ILE A 33 21.41 51.93 38.70
C ILE A 33 22.45 50.82 38.48
N PHE A 34 23.74 51.16 38.57
CA PHE A 34 24.80 50.18 38.39
C PHE A 34 24.81 49.12 39.48
N ILE A 35 24.64 49.53 40.75
CA ILE A 35 24.49 48.59 41.88
C ILE A 35 23.23 47.74 41.69
N GLY A 36 22.11 48.34 41.31
CA GLY A 36 20.85 47.63 41.06
C GLY A 36 20.96 46.59 39.95
N THR A 37 21.61 46.95 38.84
CA THR A 37 21.86 46.00 37.74
C THR A 37 22.81 44.88 38.14
N PHE A 38 23.84 45.22 38.94
CA PHE A 38 24.78 44.19 39.44
C PHE A 38 24.11 43.21 40.42
N VAL A 39 23.29 43.71 41.36
CA VAL A 39 22.50 42.86 42.27
C VAL A 39 21.50 42.00 41.50
N PHE A 40 20.81 42.58 40.50
CA PHE A 40 19.87 41.84 39.66
C PHE A 40 20.58 40.72 38.88
N LEU A 41 21.74 40.99 38.25
CA LEU A 41 22.56 40.02 37.58
C LEU A 41 23.11 38.93 38.50
N TYR A 42 23.51 39.32 39.72
CA TYR A 42 23.98 38.36 40.73
C TYR A 42 22.88 37.43 41.20
N GLN A 43 21.65 37.94 41.43
CA GLN A 43 20.51 37.11 41.79
C GLN A 43 20.08 36.19 40.63
N LYS A 44 20.16 36.66 39.37
CA LYS A 44 19.84 35.87 38.20
C LYS A 44 20.92 34.84 37.87
N SER A 45 22.19 35.11 38.27
CA SER A 45 23.32 34.20 38.05
C SER A 45 23.43 33.07 39.07
N GLN A 46 22.62 33.09 40.11
CA GLN A 46 22.61 31.97 41.07
C GLN A 46 21.98 30.75 40.40
N PRO A 47 22.71 29.61 40.35
CA PRO A 47 22.14 28.38 39.77
C PRO A 47 20.91 28.01 40.54
N LYS A 48 19.77 27.88 39.83
CA LYS A 48 18.53 27.36 40.43
C LYS A 48 18.84 25.97 40.97
N ALA A 49 18.52 25.72 42.24
CA ALA A 49 18.63 24.41 42.82
C ALA A 49 17.83 23.43 41.98
N SER A 50 18.50 22.49 41.32
CA SER A 50 17.85 21.46 40.57
C SER A 50 17.13 20.52 41.53
N VAL A 51 15.80 20.57 41.50
CA VAL A 51 14.98 19.61 42.23
C VAL A 51 14.99 18.31 41.48
N TYR A 52 15.65 17.29 42.00
CA TYR A 52 15.68 15.96 41.42
C TYR A 52 14.47 15.16 41.91
N THR A 53 13.74 14.57 40.99
CA THR A 53 12.70 13.61 41.33
C THR A 53 13.33 12.22 41.39
N ILE A 54 13.17 11.55 42.54
CA ILE A 54 13.73 10.20 42.73
C ILE A 54 12.79 9.21 42.08
N LEU A 55 13.31 8.43 41.15
CA LEU A 55 12.60 7.31 40.51
C LEU A 55 13.29 5.99 40.88
N ASN A 56 12.49 4.97 41.16
CA ASN A 56 13.00 3.65 41.45
C ASN A 56 13.24 2.90 40.15
N ALA A 57 14.34 2.16 40.10
CA ALA A 57 14.56 1.22 39.00
C ALA A 57 13.62 0.02 39.16
N GLU A 58 12.95 -0.37 38.08
CA GLU A 58 11.99 -1.46 38.06
C GLU A 58 12.51 -2.60 37.16
N ILE A 59 12.17 -3.84 37.55
CA ILE A 59 12.47 -5.02 36.71
C ILE A 59 11.35 -5.13 35.69
N THR A 60 11.68 -4.89 34.43
CA THR A 60 10.71 -4.96 33.33
C THR A 60 11.32 -5.63 32.09
N ASP A 61 10.45 -5.98 31.14
CA ASP A 61 10.87 -6.51 29.84
C ASP A 61 11.08 -5.32 28.89
N LEU A 62 12.29 -5.19 28.37
CA LEU A 62 12.62 -4.19 27.35
C LEU A 62 12.60 -4.84 25.96
N LYS A 63 11.94 -4.15 25.03
CA LYS A 63 11.92 -4.51 23.61
C LYS A 63 12.50 -3.37 22.81
N LYS A 64 13.43 -3.70 21.93
CA LYS A 64 13.88 -2.77 20.91
C LYS A 64 13.12 -3.08 19.65
N THR A 65 12.33 -2.14 19.17
CA THR A 65 11.46 -2.33 18.01
C THR A 65 11.78 -1.31 16.92
N THR A 66 11.50 -1.68 15.69
CA THR A 66 11.43 -0.74 14.55
C THR A 66 10.04 -0.81 13.95
N VAL A 67 9.58 0.28 13.37
CA VAL A 67 8.22 0.40 12.83
C VAL A 67 8.29 0.51 11.31
N ALA A 68 7.54 -0.35 10.64
CA ALA A 68 7.28 -0.25 9.21
C ALA A 68 5.82 0.14 8.97
N THR A 69 5.60 1.03 8.03
CA THR A 69 4.24 1.45 7.64
C THR A 69 3.83 0.78 6.34
N GLY A 70 2.57 0.40 6.23
CA GLY A 70 2.10 -0.30 5.05
C GLY A 70 0.59 -0.49 5.05
N LYS A 71 0.15 -1.53 4.32
CA LYS A 71 -1.26 -1.91 4.16
C LYS A 71 -1.44 -3.40 4.35
N ILE A 72 -2.67 -3.78 4.70
CA ILE A 72 -3.09 -5.18 4.68
C ILE A 72 -3.67 -5.48 3.31
N GLU A 73 -3.16 -6.52 2.67
CA GLU A 73 -3.60 -6.98 1.37
C GLU A 73 -3.78 -8.50 1.40
N PRO A 74 -4.66 -9.07 0.57
CA PRO A 74 -4.69 -10.52 0.39
C PRO A 74 -3.39 -10.98 -0.27
N ARG A 75 -2.93 -12.18 0.06
CA ARG A 75 -1.74 -12.77 -0.57
C ARG A 75 -1.91 -12.93 -2.06
N ASP A 76 -3.07 -13.48 -2.47
CA ASP A 76 -3.44 -13.70 -3.86
C ASP A 76 -4.60 -12.78 -4.24
N GLU A 77 -4.31 -11.81 -5.08
CA GLU A 77 -5.26 -10.91 -5.70
C GLU A 77 -5.21 -11.12 -7.22
N ILE A 78 -6.31 -11.57 -7.80
CA ILE A 78 -6.38 -11.91 -9.21
C ILE A 78 -7.31 -10.95 -9.94
N LEU A 79 -6.75 -10.30 -10.96
CA LEU A 79 -7.49 -9.46 -11.88
C LEU A 79 -8.14 -10.33 -12.95
N ILE A 80 -9.46 -10.46 -12.94
CA ILE A 80 -10.21 -11.18 -13.94
C ILE A 80 -10.38 -10.31 -15.18
N LYS A 81 -9.82 -10.77 -16.29
CA LYS A 81 -9.83 -10.07 -17.57
C LYS A 81 -10.61 -10.88 -18.63
N PRO A 82 -11.23 -10.22 -19.62
CA PRO A 82 -11.98 -10.92 -20.66
C PRO A 82 -11.02 -11.63 -21.65
N GLN A 83 -11.48 -12.75 -22.20
CA GLN A 83 -10.77 -13.48 -23.25
C GLN A 83 -11.12 -12.98 -24.67
N ILE A 84 -12.17 -12.17 -24.78
CA ILE A 84 -12.64 -11.56 -26.02
C ILE A 84 -13.00 -10.10 -25.78
N SER A 85 -12.82 -9.28 -26.82
CA SER A 85 -13.25 -7.88 -26.79
C SER A 85 -14.74 -7.76 -27.13
N GLY A 86 -15.43 -6.83 -26.50
CA GLY A 86 -16.85 -6.63 -26.72
C GLY A 86 -17.47 -5.60 -25.80
N ILE A 87 -18.77 -5.68 -25.58
CA ILE A 87 -19.52 -4.85 -24.63
C ILE A 87 -20.04 -5.77 -23.52
N ILE A 88 -20.00 -5.31 -22.27
CA ILE A 88 -20.62 -5.99 -21.15
C ILE A 88 -22.15 -6.00 -21.36
N ASP A 89 -22.71 -7.17 -21.49
CA ASP A 89 -24.13 -7.41 -21.62
C ASP A 89 -24.80 -7.34 -20.25
N GLU A 90 -24.34 -8.17 -19.33
CA GLU A 90 -24.83 -8.24 -17.95
C GLU A 90 -23.70 -8.48 -16.96
N VAL A 91 -23.85 -7.94 -15.75
CA VAL A 91 -22.99 -8.21 -14.59
C VAL A 91 -23.83 -8.95 -13.56
N TYR A 92 -23.43 -10.18 -13.22
CA TYR A 92 -24.18 -11.05 -12.33
C TYR A 92 -23.76 -10.95 -10.87
N LYS A 93 -22.56 -10.45 -10.63
CA LYS A 93 -21.94 -10.38 -9.31
C LYS A 93 -21.46 -8.96 -9.01
N GLU A 94 -21.60 -8.56 -7.76
CA GLU A 94 -21.19 -7.26 -7.25
C GLU A 94 -20.01 -7.38 -6.29
N ALA A 95 -19.32 -6.27 -6.02
CA ALA A 95 -18.27 -6.21 -5.02
C ALA A 95 -18.82 -6.60 -3.62
N GLY A 96 -18.00 -7.34 -2.86
CA GLY A 96 -18.37 -7.86 -1.54
C GLY A 96 -19.07 -9.23 -1.54
N GLN A 97 -19.37 -9.82 -2.70
CA GLN A 97 -19.97 -11.15 -2.79
C GLN A 97 -18.88 -12.25 -2.84
N LYS A 98 -19.16 -13.37 -2.17
CA LYS A 98 -18.33 -14.58 -2.27
C LYS A 98 -18.56 -15.27 -3.61
N ILE A 99 -17.49 -15.75 -4.21
CA ILE A 99 -17.51 -16.43 -5.49
C ILE A 99 -16.69 -17.72 -5.46
N LYS A 100 -17.12 -18.73 -6.20
CA LYS A 100 -16.41 -19.98 -6.38
C LYS A 100 -15.73 -20.03 -7.74
N LYS A 101 -14.66 -20.81 -7.83
CA LYS A 101 -13.97 -21.08 -9.07
C LYS A 101 -14.94 -21.61 -10.14
N GLY A 102 -14.91 -21.02 -11.34
CA GLY A 102 -15.81 -21.36 -12.44
C GLY A 102 -17.17 -20.66 -12.42
N GLU A 103 -17.54 -19.94 -11.36
CA GLU A 103 -18.77 -19.18 -11.26
C GLU A 103 -18.71 -17.93 -12.16
N VAL A 104 -19.83 -17.59 -12.80
CA VAL A 104 -19.91 -16.48 -13.76
C VAL A 104 -20.00 -15.15 -13.04
N ILE A 105 -19.19 -14.19 -13.44
CA ILE A 105 -19.15 -12.81 -12.94
C ILE A 105 -19.93 -11.88 -13.86
N ALA A 106 -19.64 -11.96 -15.16
CA ALA A 106 -20.24 -11.08 -16.16
C ALA A 106 -20.34 -11.80 -17.51
N LYS A 107 -21.20 -11.26 -18.38
CA LYS A 107 -21.36 -11.70 -19.75
C LYS A 107 -20.92 -10.60 -20.71
N VAL A 108 -20.09 -10.97 -21.69
CA VAL A 108 -19.61 -10.06 -22.75
C VAL A 108 -20.35 -10.41 -24.03
N LYS A 109 -20.91 -9.43 -24.70
CA LYS A 109 -21.45 -9.52 -26.03
C LYS A 109 -20.36 -9.12 -27.04
N VAL A 110 -20.05 -10.04 -27.95
CA VAL A 110 -19.06 -9.79 -28.99
C VAL A 110 -19.55 -8.74 -29.98
N ILE A 111 -18.67 -7.84 -30.39
CA ILE A 111 -18.90 -6.93 -31.50
C ILE A 111 -18.01 -7.46 -32.64
N PRO A 112 -18.57 -8.16 -33.61
CA PRO A 112 -17.78 -8.70 -34.70
C PRO A 112 -17.22 -7.56 -35.57
N GLU A 113 -15.98 -7.71 -35.98
CA GLU A 113 -15.40 -6.84 -37.00
C GLU A 113 -16.05 -7.11 -38.37
N LEU A 114 -16.56 -6.07 -39.01
CA LEU A 114 -17.32 -6.19 -40.27
C LEU A 114 -16.53 -6.92 -41.38
N GLY A 115 -15.21 -6.71 -41.44
CA GLY A 115 -14.35 -7.38 -42.42
C GLY A 115 -14.28 -8.90 -42.19
N GLN A 116 -14.10 -9.31 -40.92
CA GLN A 116 -14.08 -10.73 -40.56
C GLN A 116 -15.44 -11.38 -40.75
N LEU A 117 -16.52 -10.69 -40.40
CA LEU A 117 -17.88 -11.15 -40.56
C LEU A 117 -18.19 -11.41 -42.04
N ASN A 118 -17.93 -10.44 -42.95
CA ASN A 118 -18.13 -10.58 -44.39
C ASN A 118 -17.30 -11.72 -44.99
N SER A 119 -16.05 -11.89 -44.53
CA SER A 119 -15.18 -12.99 -44.96
C SER A 119 -15.75 -14.34 -44.54
N ALA A 120 -16.19 -14.49 -43.27
CA ALA A 120 -16.79 -15.72 -42.78
C ALA A 120 -18.09 -16.06 -43.52
N GLU A 121 -18.97 -15.08 -43.76
CA GLU A 121 -20.19 -15.28 -44.54
C GLU A 121 -19.92 -15.69 -45.99
N SER A 122 -18.87 -15.11 -46.61
CA SER A 122 -18.46 -15.52 -47.97
C SER A 122 -17.95 -16.95 -48.01
N ARG A 123 -17.19 -17.40 -47.00
CA ARG A 123 -16.73 -18.80 -46.89
C ARG A 123 -17.89 -19.77 -46.74
N VAL A 124 -18.91 -19.43 -45.93
CA VAL A 124 -20.11 -20.26 -45.80
C VAL A 124 -20.83 -20.38 -47.14
N ARG A 125 -21.04 -19.28 -47.89
CA ARG A 125 -21.66 -19.32 -49.21
C ARG A 125 -20.89 -20.21 -50.20
N LEU A 126 -19.56 -20.12 -50.24
CA LEU A 126 -18.71 -20.97 -51.09
C LEU A 126 -18.81 -22.44 -50.69
N ALA A 127 -18.70 -22.76 -49.42
CA ALA A 127 -18.81 -24.14 -48.92
C ALA A 127 -20.22 -24.73 -49.18
N GLU A 128 -21.29 -23.90 -49.09
CA GLU A 128 -22.66 -24.31 -49.40
C GLU A 128 -22.84 -24.65 -50.88
N ILE A 129 -22.23 -23.86 -51.79
CA ILE A 129 -22.23 -24.16 -53.24
C ILE A 129 -21.50 -25.47 -53.49
N ASN A 130 -20.32 -25.67 -52.90
CA ASN A 130 -19.54 -26.90 -53.09
C ASN A 130 -20.25 -28.13 -52.51
N ALA A 131 -20.87 -28.03 -51.34
CA ALA A 131 -21.64 -29.11 -50.73
C ALA A 131 -22.87 -29.49 -51.60
N ARG A 132 -23.59 -28.52 -52.13
CA ARG A 132 -24.73 -28.74 -53.05
C ARG A 132 -24.29 -29.39 -54.33
N GLN A 133 -23.16 -28.95 -54.92
CA GLN A 133 -22.57 -29.56 -56.09
C GLN A 133 -22.20 -31.02 -55.81
N GLY A 134 -21.46 -31.28 -54.72
CA GLY A 134 -21.07 -32.62 -54.27
C GLY A 134 -22.27 -33.55 -54.05
N GLU A 135 -23.37 -33.06 -53.46
CA GLU A 135 -24.61 -33.82 -53.27
C GLU A 135 -25.27 -34.19 -54.64
N THR A 136 -25.29 -33.23 -55.54
CA THR A 136 -25.85 -33.49 -56.90
C THR A 136 -25.05 -34.54 -57.65
N ASP A 137 -23.71 -34.44 -57.59
CA ASP A 137 -22.80 -35.40 -58.25
C ASP A 137 -22.88 -36.77 -57.56
N PHE A 138 -22.91 -36.83 -56.22
CA PHE A 138 -23.10 -38.08 -55.50
C PHE A 138 -24.46 -38.75 -55.86
N ALA A 139 -25.55 -37.99 -55.91
CA ALA A 139 -26.87 -38.50 -56.28
C ALA A 139 -26.87 -39.09 -57.73
N ARG A 140 -26.10 -38.46 -58.62
CA ARG A 140 -25.89 -38.97 -59.99
C ARG A 140 -25.08 -40.28 -60.00
N MET A 141 -23.93 -40.30 -59.26
CA MET A 141 -23.08 -41.51 -59.19
C MET A 141 -23.81 -42.66 -58.47
N LYS A 142 -24.63 -42.37 -57.44
CA LYS A 142 -25.46 -43.41 -56.84
C LYS A 142 -26.41 -44.09 -57.78
N LYS A 143 -27.11 -43.34 -58.68
CA LYS A 143 -28.00 -43.91 -59.73
C LYS A 143 -27.23 -44.74 -60.72
N LEU A 144 -26.01 -44.32 -61.14
CA LEU A 144 -25.15 -45.05 -62.03
C LEU A 144 -24.64 -46.35 -61.42
N PHE A 145 -24.29 -46.34 -60.14
CA PHE A 145 -23.90 -47.51 -59.37
C PHE A 145 -25.06 -48.53 -59.24
N GLU A 146 -26.23 -48.07 -58.87
CA GLU A 146 -27.46 -48.89 -58.83
C GLU A 146 -27.75 -49.55 -60.22
N SER A 147 -27.45 -48.85 -61.31
CA SER A 147 -27.55 -49.36 -62.66
C SER A 147 -26.35 -50.21 -63.12
N LYS A 148 -25.35 -50.46 -62.19
CA LYS A 148 -24.10 -51.23 -62.49
C LYS A 148 -23.24 -50.62 -63.57
N LEU A 149 -23.25 -49.31 -63.76
CA LEU A 149 -22.53 -48.61 -64.82
C LEU A 149 -21.19 -48.04 -64.34
N ILE A 150 -20.91 -47.99 -63.02
CA ILE A 150 -19.66 -47.53 -62.42
C ILE A 150 -19.11 -48.57 -61.44
N SER A 151 -17.79 -48.43 -61.11
CA SER A 151 -17.11 -49.29 -60.16
C SER A 151 -17.46 -48.92 -58.72
N SER A 152 -17.25 -49.85 -57.76
CA SER A 152 -17.38 -49.57 -56.31
C SER A 152 -16.43 -48.51 -55.89
N GLU A 153 -15.21 -48.49 -56.47
CA GLU A 153 -14.18 -47.47 -56.12
C GLU A 153 -14.64 -46.02 -56.46
N GLU A 154 -15.25 -45.86 -57.66
CA GLU A 154 -15.77 -44.57 -58.13
C GLU A 154 -16.93 -44.08 -57.24
N TYR A 155 -17.81 -45.01 -56.82
CA TYR A 155 -18.90 -44.72 -55.91
C TYR A 155 -18.37 -44.30 -54.56
N GLU A 156 -17.43 -45.03 -53.88
CA GLU A 156 -16.81 -44.73 -52.62
C GLU A 156 -16.09 -43.41 -52.72
N LYS A 157 -15.35 -43.10 -53.74
CA LYS A 157 -14.67 -41.83 -53.96
C LYS A 157 -15.66 -40.66 -53.99
N SER A 158 -16.82 -40.84 -54.65
CA SER A 158 -17.86 -39.79 -54.64
C SER A 158 -18.54 -39.64 -53.29
N GLU A 159 -18.69 -40.73 -52.50
CA GLU A 159 -19.19 -40.69 -51.11
C GLU A 159 -18.25 -39.93 -50.18
N VAL A 160 -16.95 -40.19 -50.29
CA VAL A 160 -15.94 -39.47 -49.53
C VAL A 160 -15.95 -37.97 -49.87
N ALA A 161 -16.04 -37.64 -51.17
CA ALA A 161 -16.06 -36.26 -51.63
C ALA A 161 -17.26 -35.46 -51.07
N VAL A 162 -18.48 -36.06 -51.06
CA VAL A 162 -19.63 -35.36 -50.46
C VAL A 162 -19.54 -35.23 -48.95
N LYS A 163 -18.97 -36.24 -48.26
CA LYS A 163 -18.71 -36.13 -46.81
C LYS A 163 -17.74 -35.01 -46.50
N GLN A 164 -16.65 -34.91 -47.25
CA GLN A 164 -15.67 -33.82 -47.12
C GLN A 164 -16.30 -32.45 -47.35
N ALA A 165 -17.10 -32.29 -48.40
CA ALA A 165 -17.77 -31.03 -48.68
C ALA A 165 -18.79 -30.63 -47.57
N ARG A 166 -19.47 -31.59 -46.95
CA ARG A 166 -20.37 -31.36 -45.83
C ARG A 166 -19.61 -30.92 -44.56
N GLU A 167 -18.47 -31.57 -44.26
CA GLU A 167 -17.63 -31.19 -43.12
C GLU A 167 -17.03 -29.79 -43.31
N GLU A 168 -16.64 -29.45 -44.56
CA GLU A 168 -16.16 -28.10 -44.86
C GLU A 168 -17.26 -27.04 -44.64
N LEU A 169 -18.51 -27.35 -45.10
CA LEU A 169 -19.65 -26.46 -44.83
C LEU A 169 -19.94 -26.31 -43.32
N GLN A 170 -19.88 -27.41 -42.56
CA GLN A 170 -20.10 -27.36 -41.13
C GLN A 170 -19.01 -26.53 -40.45
N THR A 171 -17.74 -26.74 -40.82
CA THR A 171 -16.61 -25.94 -40.31
C THR A 171 -16.75 -24.45 -40.62
N ALA A 172 -17.20 -24.12 -41.87
CA ALA A 172 -17.45 -22.73 -42.24
C ALA A 172 -18.59 -22.09 -41.42
N LYS A 173 -19.67 -22.83 -41.13
CA LYS A 173 -20.79 -22.38 -40.30
C LYS A 173 -20.35 -22.18 -38.87
N ASP A 174 -19.60 -23.12 -38.29
CA ASP A 174 -19.07 -23.01 -36.94
C ASP A 174 -18.15 -21.79 -36.80
N ASN A 175 -17.28 -21.52 -37.78
CA ASN A 175 -16.46 -20.33 -37.82
C ASN A 175 -17.27 -19.02 -37.88
N LEU A 176 -18.35 -18.99 -38.68
CA LEU A 176 -19.24 -17.84 -38.75
C LEU A 176 -19.93 -17.60 -37.40
N GLU A 177 -20.36 -18.66 -36.72
CA GLU A 177 -20.97 -18.60 -35.40
C GLU A 177 -19.99 -18.05 -34.34
N ILE A 178 -18.71 -18.52 -34.38
CA ILE A 178 -17.63 -17.97 -33.51
C ILE A 178 -17.42 -16.48 -33.76
N VAL A 179 -17.39 -16.04 -35.02
CA VAL A 179 -17.23 -14.62 -35.37
C VAL A 179 -18.42 -13.79 -34.89
N LYS A 180 -19.66 -14.29 -34.99
CA LYS A 180 -20.89 -13.60 -34.60
C LYS A 180 -21.12 -13.59 -33.11
N GLU A 181 -20.97 -14.74 -32.47
CA GLU A 181 -21.43 -14.97 -31.08
C GLU A 181 -20.26 -15.25 -30.12
N GLY A 182 -19.03 -15.43 -30.61
CA GLY A 182 -17.86 -15.81 -29.80
C GLY A 182 -17.87 -17.26 -29.32
N ILE A 183 -18.89 -18.06 -29.71
CA ILE A 183 -19.13 -19.41 -29.22
C ILE A 183 -19.70 -20.25 -30.34
N THR A 184 -19.42 -21.58 -30.31
CA THR A 184 -20.16 -22.59 -31.06
C THR A 184 -21.18 -23.25 -30.14
N LYS A 185 -22.40 -23.47 -30.58
CA LYS A 185 -23.50 -24.12 -29.82
C LYS A 185 -23.10 -25.45 -29.21
N ASN A 186 -22.24 -26.19 -29.88
CA ASN A 186 -21.77 -27.51 -29.42
C ASN A 186 -20.75 -27.44 -28.28
N LYS A 187 -20.20 -26.26 -27.93
CA LYS A 187 -19.15 -26.06 -26.90
C LYS A 187 -19.51 -24.92 -25.90
N ALA A 188 -20.78 -24.78 -25.56
CA ALA A 188 -21.27 -23.74 -24.66
C ALA A 188 -20.59 -23.74 -23.27
N SER A 189 -20.04 -24.88 -22.83
CA SER A 189 -19.27 -24.96 -21.57
C SER A 189 -17.92 -24.23 -21.61
N PHE A 190 -17.36 -24.01 -22.80
CA PHE A 190 -16.10 -23.27 -23.04
C PHE A 190 -16.34 -21.87 -23.60
N SER A 191 -17.48 -21.31 -23.31
CA SER A 191 -17.86 -19.98 -23.79
C SER A 191 -16.89 -18.90 -23.30
N SER A 192 -16.19 -18.26 -24.24
CA SER A 192 -15.36 -17.09 -23.98
C SER A 192 -16.16 -15.83 -23.65
N THR A 193 -17.50 -15.85 -23.88
CA THR A 193 -18.38 -14.72 -23.59
C THR A 193 -18.78 -14.64 -22.11
N LEU A 194 -18.72 -15.78 -21.38
CA LEU A 194 -18.99 -15.82 -19.96
C LEU A 194 -17.71 -15.70 -19.16
N ILE A 195 -17.54 -14.57 -18.51
CA ILE A 195 -16.38 -14.31 -17.67
C ILE A 195 -16.57 -15.01 -16.33
N ARG A 196 -15.67 -15.94 -16.01
CA ARG A 196 -15.73 -16.78 -14.83
C ARG A 196 -14.56 -16.51 -13.90
N SER A 197 -14.80 -16.70 -12.60
CA SER A 197 -13.70 -16.67 -11.60
C SER A 197 -12.74 -17.84 -11.82
N THR A 198 -11.44 -17.55 -11.67
CA THR A 198 -10.37 -18.55 -11.73
C THR A 198 -10.03 -19.15 -10.36
N ILE A 199 -10.44 -18.48 -9.28
CA ILE A 199 -10.21 -18.86 -7.88
C ILE A 199 -11.49 -18.76 -7.06
N ASP A 200 -11.49 -19.43 -5.90
CA ASP A 200 -12.48 -19.20 -4.84
C ASP A 200 -12.08 -17.97 -4.03
N GLY A 201 -13.03 -17.11 -3.69
CA GLY A 201 -12.69 -15.92 -2.91
C GLY A 201 -13.84 -14.93 -2.75
N LEU A 202 -13.45 -13.71 -2.45
CA LEU A 202 -14.33 -12.54 -2.34
C LEU A 202 -14.05 -11.60 -3.52
N ILE A 203 -15.08 -11.07 -4.12
CA ILE A 203 -14.95 -10.01 -5.13
C ILE A 203 -14.66 -8.70 -4.40
N LEU A 204 -13.47 -8.14 -4.63
CA LEU A 204 -13.05 -6.88 -4.02
C LEU A 204 -13.65 -5.68 -4.75
N ASP A 205 -13.61 -5.72 -6.09
CA ASP A 205 -14.08 -4.63 -6.94
C ASP A 205 -14.59 -5.16 -8.28
N VAL A 206 -15.57 -4.43 -8.86
CA VAL A 206 -16.11 -4.64 -10.21
C VAL A 206 -16.19 -3.28 -10.89
N PRO A 207 -15.09 -2.82 -11.53
CA PRO A 207 -15.02 -1.47 -12.10
C PRO A 207 -15.87 -1.28 -13.36
N VAL A 208 -16.42 -2.35 -13.92
CA VAL A 208 -17.22 -2.32 -15.15
C VAL A 208 -18.73 -2.38 -14.88
N LYS A 209 -19.49 -1.78 -15.80
CA LYS A 209 -20.97 -1.80 -15.76
C LYS A 209 -21.50 -2.33 -17.10
N ALA A 210 -22.75 -2.80 -17.11
CA ALA A 210 -23.46 -3.15 -18.34
C ALA A 210 -23.42 -1.96 -19.33
N GLY A 211 -23.08 -2.25 -20.60
CA GLY A 211 -22.87 -1.25 -21.63
C GLY A 211 -21.41 -0.78 -21.79
N ASN A 212 -20.51 -1.06 -20.84
CA ASN A 212 -19.10 -0.70 -21.00
C ASN A 212 -18.41 -1.56 -22.05
N SER A 213 -17.56 -0.94 -22.88
CA SER A 213 -16.67 -1.66 -23.79
C SER A 213 -15.49 -2.24 -23.03
N VAL A 214 -15.15 -3.48 -23.33
CA VAL A 214 -14.01 -4.20 -22.74
C VAL A 214 -13.11 -4.76 -23.84
N ILE A 215 -11.81 -4.74 -23.55
CA ILE A 215 -10.76 -5.16 -24.48
C ILE A 215 -10.01 -6.34 -23.84
N MET A 216 -9.77 -7.40 -24.61
CA MET A 216 -8.95 -8.52 -24.15
C MET A 216 -7.49 -8.11 -23.96
N SER A 217 -6.80 -8.77 -23.04
CA SER A 217 -5.36 -8.60 -22.86
C SER A 217 -4.59 -9.15 -24.07
N ASN A 218 -3.60 -8.40 -24.55
CA ASN A 218 -2.68 -8.80 -25.60
C ASN A 218 -1.28 -8.25 -25.31
N THR A 219 -0.31 -8.51 -26.21
CA THR A 219 1.08 -8.09 -26.06
C THR A 219 1.27 -6.57 -25.95
N PHE A 220 0.32 -5.79 -26.44
CA PHE A 220 0.38 -4.32 -26.47
C PHE A 220 -0.55 -3.64 -25.43
N ASN A 221 -1.47 -4.41 -24.86
CA ASN A 221 -2.47 -3.87 -23.92
C ASN A 221 -2.79 -4.89 -22.84
N ASP A 222 -2.72 -4.43 -21.58
CA ASP A 222 -3.05 -5.23 -20.40
C ASP A 222 -4.51 -5.70 -20.33
N GLY A 223 -5.37 -5.15 -21.18
CA GLY A 223 -6.79 -5.46 -21.20
C GLY A 223 -7.58 -4.80 -20.07
N THR A 224 -8.91 -4.86 -20.19
CA THR A 224 -9.83 -4.27 -19.20
C THR A 224 -10.03 -5.24 -18.04
N THR A 225 -9.82 -4.80 -16.79
CA THR A 225 -10.18 -5.58 -15.60
C THR A 225 -11.70 -5.56 -15.43
N ILE A 226 -12.31 -6.74 -15.34
CA ILE A 226 -13.76 -6.90 -15.12
C ILE A 226 -14.08 -7.01 -13.65
N ALA A 227 -13.29 -7.77 -12.90
CA ALA A 227 -13.43 -7.92 -11.47
C ALA A 227 -12.08 -8.24 -10.85
N THR A 228 -11.92 -7.88 -9.61
CA THR A 228 -10.78 -8.26 -8.77
C THR A 228 -11.28 -9.26 -7.73
N VAL A 229 -10.70 -10.46 -7.72
CA VAL A 229 -11.08 -11.53 -6.78
C VAL A 229 -9.88 -11.89 -5.93
N ALA A 230 -10.10 -12.03 -4.63
CA ALA A 230 -9.05 -12.35 -3.68
C ALA A 230 -9.49 -13.34 -2.61
N ASN A 231 -8.53 -14.10 -2.09
CA ASN A 231 -8.73 -14.95 -0.93
C ASN A 231 -8.52 -14.15 0.36
N MET A 232 -9.61 -13.79 1.04
CA MET A 232 -9.57 -13.00 2.27
C MET A 232 -9.20 -13.81 3.53
N ASN A 233 -8.97 -15.11 3.41
CA ASN A 233 -8.52 -15.94 4.54
C ASN A 233 -7.00 -15.91 4.72
N ASP A 234 -6.24 -15.50 3.69
CA ASP A 234 -4.79 -15.38 3.73
C ASP A 234 -4.39 -13.94 3.46
N LEU A 235 -4.25 -13.19 4.55
CA LEU A 235 -3.90 -11.77 4.51
C LEU A 235 -2.42 -11.59 4.87
N ILE A 236 -1.78 -10.67 4.18
CA ILE A 236 -0.41 -10.26 4.45
C ILE A 236 -0.36 -8.76 4.71
N PHE A 237 0.57 -8.37 5.56
CA PHE A 237 1.02 -7.00 5.64
C PHE A 237 2.07 -6.77 4.55
N ARG A 238 1.88 -5.75 3.74
CA ARG A 238 2.86 -5.24 2.80
C ARG A 238 3.21 -3.82 3.19
N GLY A 239 4.45 -3.57 3.52
CA GLY A 239 4.91 -2.27 3.96
C GLY A 239 6.34 -1.99 3.56
N ASN A 240 6.77 -0.77 3.83
CA ASN A 240 8.09 -0.29 3.53
C ASN A 240 8.86 0.00 4.82
N ILE A 241 10.14 -0.32 4.81
CA ILE A 241 11.09 -0.04 5.88
C ILE A 241 12.27 0.75 5.34
N ASP A 242 12.84 1.61 6.17
CA ASP A 242 13.99 2.44 5.83
C ASP A 242 15.29 1.63 5.69
N GLU A 243 16.20 2.10 4.83
CA GLU A 243 17.53 1.50 4.59
C GLU A 243 18.34 1.33 5.88
N THR A 244 18.20 2.25 6.82
CA THR A 244 18.98 2.23 8.09
C THR A 244 18.56 1.09 9.01
N GLU A 245 17.33 0.58 8.86
CA GLU A 245 16.76 -0.47 9.71
C GLU A 245 16.72 -1.85 9.03
N VAL A 246 16.69 -1.89 7.68
CA VAL A 246 16.58 -3.16 6.93
C VAL A 246 17.72 -4.13 7.24
N GLY A 247 18.93 -3.63 7.50
CA GLY A 247 20.09 -4.46 7.85
C GLY A 247 19.99 -5.16 9.20
N ARG A 248 18.99 -4.84 10.03
CA ARG A 248 18.78 -5.40 11.36
C ARG A 248 17.65 -6.41 11.43
N ILE A 249 16.86 -6.53 10.37
CA ILE A 249 15.72 -7.45 10.31
C ILE A 249 16.09 -8.70 9.51
N HIS A 250 15.46 -9.82 9.86
CA HIS A 250 15.61 -11.11 9.17
C HIS A 250 14.25 -11.76 9.02
N GLU A 251 14.12 -12.63 8.04
CA GLU A 251 12.94 -13.48 7.87
C GLU A 251 12.69 -14.32 9.11
N GLY A 252 11.43 -14.51 9.46
CA GLY A 252 11.02 -15.26 10.64
C GLY A 252 10.90 -14.43 11.92
N MET A 253 11.26 -13.14 11.92
CA MET A 253 11.09 -12.29 13.10
C MET A 253 9.62 -12.08 13.45
N PRO A 254 9.29 -12.05 14.76
CA PRO A 254 7.95 -11.73 15.22
C PRO A 254 7.65 -10.26 15.00
N VAL A 255 6.46 -10.01 14.47
CA VAL A 255 5.94 -8.68 14.13
C VAL A 255 4.59 -8.50 14.82
N LYS A 256 4.37 -7.33 15.41
CA LYS A 256 3.06 -6.92 15.92
C LYS A 256 2.48 -5.89 14.97
N ILE A 257 1.27 -6.17 14.49
CA ILE A 257 0.59 -5.30 13.53
C ILE A 257 -0.57 -4.62 14.21
N THR A 258 -0.60 -3.30 14.11
CA THR A 258 -1.72 -2.46 14.52
C THR A 258 -2.39 -1.85 13.31
N LEU A 259 -3.71 -1.98 13.24
CA LEU A 259 -4.51 -1.46 12.14
C LEU A 259 -5.05 -0.08 12.49
N GLY A 260 -4.94 0.88 11.57
CA GLY A 260 -5.50 2.22 11.77
C GLY A 260 -7.00 2.22 12.03
N ALA A 261 -7.73 1.28 11.42
CA ALA A 261 -9.17 1.12 11.61
C ALA A 261 -9.56 0.42 12.92
N LEU A 262 -8.65 -0.33 13.57
CA LEU A 262 -8.87 -1.13 14.77
C LEU A 262 -7.78 -0.84 15.79
N GLN A 263 -7.67 0.42 16.23
CA GLN A 263 -6.55 0.94 17.04
C GLN A 263 -6.31 0.22 18.38
N ASN A 264 -7.30 -0.53 18.88
CA ASN A 264 -7.19 -1.25 20.15
C ASN A 264 -6.85 -2.74 20.00
N MET A 265 -6.52 -3.19 18.78
CA MET A 265 -6.22 -4.59 18.49
C MET A 265 -4.82 -4.72 17.90
N GLU A 266 -4.03 -5.60 18.51
CA GLU A 266 -2.74 -6.03 17.98
C GLU A 266 -2.90 -7.41 17.37
N PHE A 267 -2.32 -7.61 16.19
CA PHE A 267 -2.31 -8.88 15.49
C PHE A 267 -0.87 -9.41 15.48
N ASP A 268 -0.72 -10.66 15.84
CA ASP A 268 0.57 -11.33 15.73
C ASP A 268 0.81 -11.70 14.26
N ALA A 269 2.02 -11.41 13.80
CA ALA A 269 2.46 -11.69 12.45
C ALA A 269 3.91 -12.18 12.45
N GLN A 270 4.32 -12.77 11.35
CA GLN A 270 5.68 -13.22 11.13
C GLN A 270 6.21 -12.63 9.83
N LEU A 271 7.42 -12.08 9.88
CA LEU A 271 8.10 -11.54 8.71
C LEU A 271 8.49 -12.68 7.77
N GLU A 272 7.93 -12.71 6.56
CA GLU A 272 8.18 -13.77 5.58
C GLU A 272 9.17 -13.36 4.50
N TYR A 273 9.17 -12.09 4.13
CA TYR A 273 9.95 -11.63 2.99
C TYR A 273 10.47 -10.22 3.20
N ILE A 274 11.72 -10.02 2.78
CA ILE A 274 12.38 -8.72 2.71
C ILE A 274 12.88 -8.54 1.29
N SER A 275 12.50 -7.45 0.62
CA SER A 275 12.94 -7.19 -0.75
C SER A 275 14.46 -7.03 -0.82
N PRO A 276 15.16 -7.73 -1.73
CA PRO A 276 16.59 -7.52 -1.95
C PRO A 276 16.89 -6.23 -2.70
N LYS A 277 15.86 -5.56 -3.23
CA LYS A 277 15.97 -4.31 -3.99
C LYS A 277 15.24 -3.20 -3.27
N GLY A 278 15.96 -2.12 -2.95
CA GLY A 278 15.36 -0.87 -2.49
C GLY A 278 14.72 -0.09 -3.62
N VAL A 279 13.69 0.65 -3.30
CA VAL A 279 13.00 1.59 -4.17
C VAL A 279 13.10 2.97 -3.54
N GLU A 280 13.52 3.97 -4.32
CA GLU A 280 13.53 5.35 -3.85
C GLU A 280 12.10 5.91 -3.89
N GLU A 281 11.56 6.23 -2.73
CA GLU A 281 10.26 6.85 -2.57
C GLU A 281 10.39 8.11 -1.72
N ASN A 282 9.91 9.25 -2.23
CA ASN A 282 9.99 10.56 -1.57
C ASN A 282 11.42 10.98 -1.15
N GLY A 283 12.46 10.55 -1.88
CA GLY A 283 13.85 10.89 -1.59
C GLY A 283 14.50 10.04 -0.49
N ALA A 284 13.87 8.95 -0.06
CA ALA A 284 14.42 7.96 0.86
C ALA A 284 14.42 6.57 0.22
N ASN A 285 15.49 5.80 0.45
CA ASN A 285 15.55 4.41 0.02
C ASN A 285 14.71 3.56 0.96
N GLN A 286 13.71 2.91 0.42
CA GLN A 286 12.80 2.03 1.15
C GLN A 286 12.85 0.61 0.60
N PHE A 287 12.70 -0.37 1.49
CA PHE A 287 12.67 -1.78 1.15
C PHE A 287 11.30 -2.36 1.48
N GLU A 288 10.68 -3.03 0.50
CA GLU A 288 9.41 -3.71 0.71
C GLU A 288 9.60 -4.90 1.63
N ILE A 289 8.71 -5.03 2.60
CA ILE A 289 8.63 -6.19 3.49
C ILE A 289 7.22 -6.79 3.44
N LYS A 290 7.15 -8.11 3.63
CA LYS A 290 5.87 -8.82 3.74
C LYS A 290 5.85 -9.65 5.01
N ALA A 291 4.75 -9.59 5.74
CA ALA A 291 4.54 -10.39 6.94
C ALA A 291 3.18 -11.08 6.88
N ALA A 292 3.14 -12.37 7.18
CA ALA A 292 1.90 -13.12 7.29
C ALA A 292 1.20 -12.77 8.59
N ILE A 293 -0.09 -12.46 8.51
CA ILE A 293 -0.91 -12.06 9.64
C ILE A 293 -1.78 -13.22 10.06
N THR A 294 -1.80 -13.52 11.36
CA THR A 294 -2.77 -14.45 11.93
C THR A 294 -4.02 -13.68 12.36
N VAL A 295 -5.10 -13.81 11.58
CA VAL A 295 -6.37 -13.15 11.87
C VAL A 295 -7.32 -14.16 12.49
N PRO A 296 -7.92 -13.87 13.66
CA PRO A 296 -9.01 -14.68 14.22
C PRO A 296 -10.25 -14.65 13.33
N ASP A 297 -10.96 -15.78 13.19
CA ASP A 297 -12.17 -15.90 12.34
C ASP A 297 -13.32 -14.96 12.72
N SER A 298 -13.27 -14.41 13.94
CA SER A 298 -14.29 -13.47 14.44
C SER A 298 -14.17 -12.05 13.90
N ILE A 299 -13.06 -11.71 13.23
CA ILE A 299 -12.76 -10.34 12.78
C ILE A 299 -12.69 -10.31 11.25
N THR A 300 -13.47 -9.42 10.65
CA THR A 300 -13.41 -9.19 9.20
C THR A 300 -12.51 -7.98 8.92
N ILE A 301 -11.36 -8.24 8.32
CA ILE A 301 -10.43 -7.19 7.85
C ILE A 301 -10.69 -6.95 6.37
N ARG A 302 -10.68 -5.68 5.96
CA ARG A 302 -10.80 -5.30 4.55
C ARG A 302 -9.42 -5.10 3.93
N SER A 303 -9.27 -5.47 2.67
CA SER A 303 -8.09 -5.14 1.89
C SER A 303 -7.89 -3.62 1.82
N GLY A 304 -6.63 -3.18 1.87
CA GLY A 304 -6.27 -1.77 1.80
C GLY A 304 -6.26 -1.03 3.14
N TYR A 305 -6.55 -1.69 4.28
CA TYR A 305 -6.40 -1.03 5.58
C TYR A 305 -4.95 -0.65 5.84
N SER A 306 -4.73 0.60 6.25
CA SER A 306 -3.42 1.06 6.70
C SER A 306 -3.04 0.37 8.00
N ALA A 307 -1.80 -0.06 8.07
CA ALA A 307 -1.26 -0.80 9.20
C ALA A 307 0.16 -0.34 9.54
N ASN A 308 0.48 -0.40 10.82
CA ASN A 308 1.83 -0.23 11.32
C ASN A 308 2.32 -1.58 11.85
N ALA A 309 3.48 -2.00 11.38
CA ALA A 309 4.11 -3.23 11.80
C ALA A 309 5.30 -2.91 12.73
N GLU A 310 5.20 -3.34 13.96
CA GLU A 310 6.25 -3.22 14.95
C GLU A 310 7.09 -4.51 14.97
N ILE A 311 8.30 -4.43 14.43
CA ILE A 311 9.22 -5.57 14.32
C ILE A 311 10.12 -5.58 15.54
N VAL A 312 10.18 -6.69 16.28
CA VAL A 312 10.98 -6.83 17.49
C VAL A 312 12.42 -7.21 17.11
N LEU A 313 13.34 -6.25 17.19
CA LEU A 313 14.75 -6.45 16.88
C LEU A 313 15.51 -7.16 17.99
N ALA A 314 15.23 -6.81 19.25
CA ALA A 314 15.84 -7.42 20.41
C ALA A 314 14.87 -7.39 21.60
N ARG A 315 14.93 -8.40 22.43
CA ARG A 315 14.16 -8.49 23.67
C ARG A 315 15.11 -8.82 24.83
N ALA A 316 15.02 -8.02 25.88
CA ALA A 316 15.69 -8.30 27.15
C ALA A 316 14.63 -8.47 28.23
N SER A 317 14.48 -9.70 28.75
CA SER A 317 13.48 -10.04 29.74
C SER A 317 14.04 -9.90 31.15
N LYS A 318 13.23 -9.38 32.09
CA LYS A 318 13.57 -9.24 33.51
C LYS A 318 14.87 -8.43 33.74
N VAL A 319 15.06 -7.34 33.02
CA VAL A 319 16.19 -6.45 33.21
C VAL A 319 15.80 -5.25 34.08
N LEU A 320 16.78 -4.78 34.88
CA LEU A 320 16.61 -3.58 35.65
C LEU A 320 16.58 -2.37 34.71
N ALA A 321 15.45 -1.72 34.61
CA ALA A 321 15.23 -0.59 33.72
C ALA A 321 15.00 0.71 34.52
N VAL A 322 15.44 1.81 33.92
CA VAL A 322 15.16 3.16 34.39
C VAL A 322 14.57 3.98 33.25
N PRO A 323 13.67 4.93 33.54
CA PRO A 323 13.14 5.82 32.52
C PRO A 323 14.26 6.63 31.83
N GLU A 324 14.14 6.87 30.54
CA GLU A 324 15.11 7.65 29.76
C GLU A 324 15.36 9.05 30.35
N SER A 325 14.35 9.64 30.97
CA SER A 325 14.44 10.94 31.65
C SER A 325 15.46 10.98 32.80
N THR A 326 15.91 9.83 33.32
CA THR A 326 16.92 9.73 34.39
C THR A 326 18.33 9.58 33.84
N VAL A 327 18.49 9.47 32.54
CA VAL A 327 19.76 9.18 31.85
C VAL A 327 20.33 10.48 31.29
N GLU A 328 21.56 10.82 31.63
CA GLU A 328 22.30 11.96 31.10
C GLU A 328 23.30 11.43 30.02
N PHE A 329 23.20 11.97 28.82
CA PHE A 329 24.13 11.68 27.72
C PHE A 329 25.21 12.78 27.70
N LYS A 330 26.46 12.41 27.87
CA LYS A 330 27.59 13.36 27.81
C LYS A 330 28.77 12.72 27.11
N ASN A 331 29.21 13.32 26.00
CA ASN A 331 30.41 12.91 25.25
C ASN A 331 30.49 11.39 25.04
N ASP A 332 29.51 10.82 24.33
CA ASP A 332 29.49 9.39 23.96
C ASP A 332 29.37 8.39 25.14
N SER A 333 29.14 8.90 26.35
CA SER A 333 28.96 8.11 27.57
C SER A 333 27.61 8.40 28.22
N THR A 334 26.99 7.37 28.76
CA THR A 334 25.68 7.41 29.40
C THR A 334 25.87 7.35 30.93
N PHE A 335 25.27 8.29 31.65
CA PHE A 335 25.38 8.36 33.08
C PHE A 335 24.00 8.36 33.77
N VAL A 336 23.94 7.71 34.92
CA VAL A 336 22.77 7.74 35.82
C VAL A 336 23.22 8.20 37.20
N TYR A 337 22.48 9.10 37.84
CA TYR A 337 22.76 9.54 39.20
C TYR A 337 22.07 8.62 40.18
N VAL A 338 22.81 8.02 41.09
CA VAL A 338 22.31 7.12 42.12
C VAL A 338 22.35 7.82 43.48
N LEU A 339 21.21 7.86 44.16
CA LEU A 339 21.13 8.38 45.52
C LEU A 339 21.72 7.37 46.51
N THR A 340 22.83 7.70 47.14
CA THR A 340 23.57 6.79 48.01
C THR A 340 23.19 6.91 49.50
N CYS A 341 22.52 8.03 49.94
CA CYS A 341 22.13 8.24 51.31
C CYS A 341 20.83 9.04 51.43
N LEU A 342 19.88 8.48 52.16
CA LEU A 342 18.55 9.08 52.41
C LEU A 342 18.49 10.05 53.58
N LEU A 343 19.62 10.31 54.28
CA LEU A 343 19.65 11.01 55.58
C LEU A 343 19.85 12.53 55.52
N TYR A 344 19.95 13.15 54.35
CA TYR A 344 20.15 14.59 54.23
C TYR A 344 19.08 15.29 53.41
N THR A 345 18.56 16.37 53.98
CA THR A 345 17.51 17.22 53.40
C THR A 345 17.96 18.07 52.19
N SER A 346 19.24 18.08 51.86
CA SER A 346 19.74 18.63 50.58
C SER A 346 20.91 17.79 50.08
N PRO A 347 20.81 17.20 48.88
CA PRO A 347 21.89 16.39 48.30
C PRO A 347 23.09 17.29 48.01
N SER A 348 24.23 17.03 48.67
CA SER A 348 25.51 17.64 48.33
C SER A 348 26.03 16.97 47.01
N PRO A 349 26.73 17.71 46.14
CA PRO A 349 27.37 17.12 44.96
C PRO A 349 28.33 15.96 45.28
N ARG A 350 28.73 15.77 46.53
CA ARG A 350 29.59 14.67 47.00
C ARG A 350 28.82 13.38 47.26
N ASP A 351 27.49 13.46 47.46
CA ASP A 351 26.65 12.29 47.77
C ASP A 351 26.12 11.58 46.52
N MET A 352 26.35 12.19 45.37
CA MET A 352 26.00 11.58 44.08
C MET A 352 27.24 10.92 43.44
N ARG A 353 27.24 9.61 43.31
CA ARG A 353 28.24 8.89 42.53
C ARG A 353 27.74 8.69 41.11
N ARG A 354 28.62 8.96 40.13
CA ARG A 354 28.42 8.58 38.74
C ARG A 354 28.70 7.09 38.60
N SER A 355 27.73 6.31 38.09
CA SER A 355 27.95 4.96 37.66
C SER A 355 27.90 4.91 36.14
N ARG A 356 28.82 4.20 35.53
CA ARG A 356 28.83 3.91 34.08
C ARG A 356 27.79 2.85 33.74
#